data_2549351e815892d9277860bf7897baeb
#
_entry.id   2549351e815892d9277860bf7897baeb
#
_cell.length_a   1.000
_cell.length_b   1.000
_cell.length_c   1.000
_cell.angle_alpha   90.00
_cell.angle_beta   90.00
_cell.angle_gamma   90.00
#
_symmetry.space_group_name_H-M   'P 1'
#
loop_
_entity.id
_entity.type
_entity.pdbx_description
1 polymer ?
#
loop_
_entity_poly.entity_id
_entity_poly.type
_entity_poly.pdbx_seq_one_letter_code
_entity_poly.pdbx_strand_id
1 'polypeptide(L)'
;IEDYENSPSFEARAAYYDLQPGTTDNAFYHSKNNLITEQVAAFGELGFSLSDRWTFTAGLRWFDHTRTRDYFIQQPKGHFSADLATAKTSTSDISKKLSLQYRVSDNAMVYALFSEGFRAGGRNVVRPGIELPADYAPDFLENYEIGLKSRWLDDRIVFNITAFKMEWKDYQVEVEDPSPVFDIVVTNVGNAEIEGVSAEFSALLWDSLEFGLNVEF
;
A
#
# COMPACT_ATOMS: atom_id res chain seq x y z
N ILE A 1 -5.91 -14.73 28.70
CA ILE A 1 -4.44 -14.68 28.82
C ILE A 1 -4.03 -16.10 29.09
N GLU A 2 -3.87 -16.86 28.00
CA GLU A 2 -3.40 -18.25 28.06
C GLU A 2 -1.93 -18.26 28.46
N ASP A 3 -1.55 -19.28 29.21
CA ASP A 3 -0.23 -19.64 29.73
C ASP A 3 0.97 -19.38 28.81
N TYR A 4 1.15 -18.12 28.42
CA TYR A 4 2.31 -17.71 27.62
C TYR A 4 3.62 -17.96 28.38
N GLU A 5 3.59 -17.93 29.72
CA GLU A 5 4.75 -18.19 30.57
C GLU A 5 5.21 -19.66 30.54
N ASN A 6 4.35 -20.60 30.13
CA ASN A 6 4.68 -22.02 30.02
C ASN A 6 4.99 -22.47 28.57
N SER A 7 5.10 -21.53 27.63
CA SER A 7 5.47 -21.88 26.26
C SER A 7 6.98 -22.03 26.10
N PRO A 8 7.47 -22.99 25.28
CA PRO A 8 8.90 -23.11 24.97
C PRO A 8 9.52 -21.83 24.40
N SER A 9 8.72 -21.04 23.72
CA SER A 9 9.12 -19.72 23.22
C SER A 9 9.32 -18.69 24.32
N PHE A 10 8.54 -18.77 25.41
CA PHE A 10 8.74 -17.92 26.57
C PHE A 10 10.00 -18.29 27.33
N GLU A 11 10.26 -19.60 27.57
CA GLU A 11 11.47 -20.07 28.25
C GLU A 11 12.74 -19.65 27.53
N ALA A 12 12.77 -19.79 26.20
CA ALA A 12 13.91 -19.35 25.39
C ALA A 12 14.13 -17.84 25.47
N ARG A 13 13.07 -17.06 25.45
CA ARG A 13 13.13 -15.59 25.58
C ARG A 13 13.46 -15.17 27.02
N ALA A 14 12.87 -15.85 28.01
CA ALA A 14 13.17 -15.59 29.41
C ALA A 14 14.65 -15.84 29.73
N ALA A 15 15.24 -16.91 29.20
CA ALA A 15 16.67 -17.19 29.31
C ALA A 15 17.54 -16.12 28.64
N TYR A 16 17.13 -15.68 27.46
CA TYR A 16 17.86 -14.63 26.71
C TYR A 16 17.82 -13.27 27.42
N TYR A 17 16.67 -12.90 27.98
CA TYR A 17 16.48 -11.62 28.68
C TYR A 17 16.67 -11.69 30.19
N ASP A 18 17.05 -12.84 30.73
CA ASP A 18 17.18 -13.09 32.18
C ASP A 18 15.92 -12.69 32.97
N LEU A 19 14.73 -13.01 32.40
CA LEU A 19 13.46 -12.73 33.02
C LEU A 19 13.21 -13.69 34.18
N GLN A 20 12.58 -13.18 35.26
CA GLN A 20 12.22 -14.00 36.42
C GLN A 20 10.71 -14.30 36.37
N PRO A 21 10.31 -15.58 36.30
CA PRO A 21 8.90 -15.96 36.39
C PRO A 21 8.24 -15.44 37.68
N GLY A 22 7.01 -14.94 37.59
CA GLY A 22 6.21 -14.54 38.73
C GLY A 22 6.47 -13.15 39.31
N THR A 23 7.28 -12.31 38.65
CA THR A 23 7.41 -10.90 39.04
C THR A 23 6.33 -10.07 38.34
N THR A 24 5.74 -9.11 39.06
CA THR A 24 4.67 -8.22 38.52
C THR A 24 5.16 -7.30 37.36
N ASP A 25 6.45 -7.32 37.07
CA ASP A 25 7.09 -6.50 36.03
C ASP A 25 7.67 -7.38 34.90
N ASN A 26 6.88 -8.35 34.48
CA ASN A 26 7.22 -9.33 33.42
C ASN A 26 7.05 -8.78 32.01
N ALA A 27 6.95 -7.48 31.82
CA ALA A 27 7.02 -6.88 30.51
C ALA A 27 8.43 -7.07 29.92
N PHE A 28 8.61 -8.08 29.08
CA PHE A 28 9.89 -8.27 28.37
C PHE A 28 10.08 -7.26 27.22
N TYR A 29 9.04 -6.50 26.92
CA TYR A 29 9.03 -5.52 25.86
C TYR A 29 8.03 -4.40 26.17
N HIS A 30 8.51 -3.17 26.18
CA HIS A 30 7.68 -1.98 26.25
C HIS A 30 8.06 -1.06 25.10
N SER A 31 7.10 -0.75 24.23
CA SER A 31 7.32 0.18 23.13
C SER A 31 6.24 1.26 23.08
N LYS A 32 6.66 2.44 22.68
CA LYS A 32 5.77 3.54 22.31
C LYS A 32 6.16 4.02 20.93
N ASN A 33 5.21 3.98 20.00
CA ASN A 33 5.40 4.43 18.64
C ASN A 33 4.37 5.52 18.34
N ASN A 34 4.82 6.72 18.10
CA ASN A 34 4.00 7.83 17.66
C ASN A 34 4.41 8.17 16.22
N LEU A 35 3.48 8.01 15.29
CA LEU A 35 3.68 8.31 13.88
C LEU A 35 2.76 9.47 13.49
N ILE A 36 3.34 10.60 13.13
CA ILE A 36 2.64 11.74 12.58
C ILE A 36 2.92 11.77 11.09
N THR A 37 1.85 11.81 10.30
CA THR A 37 1.92 11.93 8.85
C THR A 37 1.26 13.24 8.43
N GLU A 38 2.00 14.06 7.73
CA GLU A 38 1.53 15.34 7.15
C GLU A 38 1.68 15.25 5.64
N GLN A 39 0.64 15.65 4.91
CA GLN A 39 0.68 15.71 3.46
C GLN A 39 0.04 17.00 2.96
N VAL A 40 0.73 17.65 2.03
CA VAL A 40 0.19 18.72 1.22
C VAL A 40 0.19 18.24 -0.22
N ALA A 41 -0.91 18.47 -0.95
CA ALA A 41 -1.01 18.09 -2.35
C ALA A 41 -1.81 19.15 -3.13
N ALA A 42 -1.38 19.40 -4.37
CA ALA A 42 -2.12 20.15 -5.36
C ALA A 42 -2.35 19.26 -6.59
N PHE A 43 -3.55 19.24 -7.11
CA PHE A 43 -3.88 18.43 -8.28
C PHE A 43 -4.81 19.14 -9.23
N GLY A 44 -4.76 18.76 -10.49
CA GLY A 44 -5.65 19.25 -11.52
C GLY A 44 -5.77 18.23 -12.65
N GLU A 45 -6.89 18.27 -13.34
CA GLU A 45 -7.18 17.43 -14.49
C GLU A 45 -7.80 18.30 -15.59
N LEU A 46 -7.36 18.09 -16.83
CA LEU A 46 -7.88 18.76 -18.01
C LEU A 46 -8.41 17.72 -18.99
N GLY A 47 -9.66 17.88 -19.38
CA GLY A 47 -10.30 17.07 -20.42
C GLY A 47 -10.41 17.85 -21.73
N PHE A 48 -10.01 17.22 -22.82
CA PHE A 48 -10.08 17.76 -24.17
C PHE A 48 -10.93 16.88 -25.05
N SER A 49 -12.05 17.39 -25.52
CA SER A 49 -12.85 16.75 -26.58
C SER A 49 -12.18 17.02 -27.93
N LEU A 50 -11.44 16.05 -28.44
CA LEU A 50 -10.77 16.12 -29.74
C LEU A 50 -11.77 16.02 -30.91
N SER A 51 -12.91 15.36 -30.67
CA SER A 51 -14.09 15.28 -31.55
C SER A 51 -15.28 14.82 -30.73
N ASP A 52 -16.45 14.65 -31.36
CA ASP A 52 -17.66 14.09 -30.73
C ASP A 52 -17.44 12.68 -30.17
N ARG A 53 -16.41 11.98 -30.64
CA ARG A 53 -16.10 10.59 -30.24
C ARG A 53 -14.84 10.42 -29.42
N TRP A 54 -13.90 11.36 -29.49
CA TRP A 54 -12.61 11.25 -28.82
C TRP A 54 -12.50 12.24 -27.66
N THR A 55 -12.19 11.73 -26.49
CA THR A 55 -11.85 12.55 -25.32
C THR A 55 -10.48 12.13 -24.80
N PHE A 56 -9.60 13.10 -24.66
CA PHE A 56 -8.31 12.94 -24.01
C PHE A 56 -8.35 13.66 -22.64
N THR A 57 -7.82 13.01 -21.62
CA THR A 57 -7.71 13.60 -20.28
C THR A 57 -6.27 13.49 -19.79
N ALA A 58 -5.73 14.59 -19.27
CA ALA A 58 -4.44 14.63 -18.61
C ALA A 58 -4.57 15.20 -17.21
N GLY A 59 -4.05 14.51 -16.23
CA GLY A 59 -4.04 14.89 -14.84
C GLY A 59 -2.64 14.87 -14.26
N LEU A 60 -2.37 15.81 -13.35
CA LEU A 60 -1.15 15.88 -12.56
C LEU A 60 -1.52 16.09 -11.09
N ARG A 61 -0.78 15.44 -10.22
CA ARG A 61 -0.84 15.63 -8.77
C ARG A 61 0.58 15.81 -8.25
N TRP A 62 0.88 17.00 -7.79
CA TRP A 62 2.06 17.22 -6.95
C TRP A 62 1.71 16.94 -5.49
N PHE A 63 2.61 16.34 -4.76
CA PHE A 63 2.49 16.11 -3.32
C PHE A 63 3.83 16.31 -2.62
N ASP A 64 3.73 16.71 -1.37
CA ASP A 64 4.79 16.69 -0.38
C ASP A 64 4.28 15.94 0.84
N HIS A 65 4.96 14.88 1.21
CA HIS A 65 4.57 13.98 2.27
C HIS A 65 5.70 13.89 3.30
N THR A 66 5.40 14.23 4.54
CA THR A 66 6.33 14.16 5.66
C THR A 66 5.82 13.16 6.69
N ARG A 67 6.71 12.28 7.14
CA ARG A 67 6.51 11.38 8.27
C ARG A 67 7.46 11.75 9.40
N THR A 68 6.90 11.95 10.58
CA THR A 68 7.67 12.12 11.82
C THR A 68 7.34 10.96 12.73
N ARG A 69 8.35 10.21 13.13
CA ARG A 69 8.21 9.05 13.99
C ARG A 69 9.00 9.24 15.26
N ASP A 70 8.29 9.25 16.40
CA ASP A 70 8.88 9.17 17.72
C ASP A 70 8.73 7.74 18.20
N TYR A 71 9.84 7.11 18.48
CA TYR A 71 9.85 5.71 18.89
C TYR A 71 10.64 5.54 20.17
N PHE A 72 10.03 4.84 21.12
CA PHE A 72 10.67 4.43 22.37
C PHE A 72 10.56 2.93 22.48
N ILE A 73 11.65 2.27 22.83
CA ILE A 73 11.67 0.84 23.17
C ILE A 73 12.44 0.65 24.44
N GLN A 74 11.89 -0.16 25.35
CA GLN A 74 12.53 -0.59 26.56
C GLN A 74 12.41 -2.09 26.70
N GLN A 75 13.52 -2.73 26.99
CA GLN A 75 13.57 -4.12 27.39
C GLN A 75 13.96 -4.22 28.87
N PRO A 76 13.45 -5.21 29.61
CA PRO A 76 13.75 -5.37 31.02
C PRO A 76 15.26 -5.53 31.26
N LYS A 77 15.71 -5.08 32.43
CA LYS A 77 17.07 -5.24 32.96
C LYS A 77 18.19 -4.66 32.09
N GLY A 78 17.91 -3.63 31.31
CA GLY A 78 18.92 -2.86 30.63
C GLY A 78 19.61 -3.57 29.44
N HIS A 79 19.02 -4.67 28.93
CA HIS A 79 19.54 -5.31 27.75
C HIS A 79 19.45 -4.44 26.51
N PHE A 80 18.42 -3.61 26.40
CA PHE A 80 18.33 -2.57 25.37
C PHE A 80 17.31 -1.52 25.80
N SER A 81 17.72 -0.27 25.78
CA SER A 81 16.82 0.88 25.91
C SER A 81 17.25 1.90 24.88
N ALA A 82 16.37 2.19 23.94
CA ALA A 82 16.62 3.25 22.98
C ALA A 82 15.50 4.27 23.06
N ASP A 83 15.87 5.46 23.50
CA ASP A 83 15.19 6.69 23.16
C ASP A 83 15.61 7.00 21.71
N LEU A 84 14.85 6.47 20.76
CA LEU A 84 15.17 6.77 19.37
C LEU A 84 14.65 8.17 19.10
N ALA A 85 15.60 9.05 18.85
CA ALA A 85 15.33 10.41 18.44
C ALA A 85 14.29 10.44 17.30
N THR A 86 13.47 11.45 17.32
CA THR A 86 12.51 11.77 16.26
C THR A 86 13.12 11.59 14.87
N ALA A 87 12.64 10.61 14.14
CA ALA A 87 13.01 10.40 12.75
C ALA A 87 12.02 11.12 11.84
N LYS A 88 12.52 11.99 10.99
CA LYS A 88 11.73 12.70 9.99
C LYS A 88 12.14 12.26 8.60
N THR A 89 11.20 11.84 7.78
CA THR A 89 11.37 11.49 6.37
C THR A 89 10.40 12.32 5.53
N SER A 90 10.85 12.76 4.36
CA SER A 90 10.00 13.51 3.43
C SER A 90 10.14 12.94 2.02
N THR A 91 9.02 12.91 1.32
CA THR A 91 8.91 12.48 -0.09
C THR A 91 8.10 13.52 -0.83
N SER A 92 8.63 14.08 -1.90
CA SER A 92 7.91 15.01 -2.78
C SER A 92 8.07 14.53 -4.22
N ASP A 93 6.95 14.39 -4.95
CA ASP A 93 6.95 13.94 -6.34
C ASP A 93 5.68 14.39 -7.07
N ILE A 94 5.58 14.00 -8.35
CA ILE A 94 4.43 14.28 -9.22
C ILE A 94 3.91 12.96 -9.77
N SER A 95 2.65 12.63 -9.45
CA SER A 95 1.92 11.53 -10.08
C SER A 95 1.16 12.01 -11.30
N LYS A 96 1.17 11.21 -12.36
CA LYS A 96 0.57 11.51 -13.65
C LYS A 96 -0.63 10.59 -13.91
N LYS A 97 -1.60 11.12 -14.65
CA LYS A 97 -2.72 10.36 -15.19
C LYS A 97 -2.98 10.81 -16.61
N LEU A 98 -3.05 9.85 -17.53
CA LEU A 98 -3.40 10.07 -18.94
C LEU A 98 -4.51 9.10 -19.31
N SER A 99 -5.56 9.58 -19.95
CA SER A 99 -6.66 8.75 -20.43
C SER A 99 -7.06 9.17 -21.84
N LEU A 100 -7.27 8.18 -22.69
CA LEU A 100 -7.83 8.36 -24.02
C LEU A 100 -9.10 7.50 -24.11
N GLN A 101 -10.20 8.12 -24.45
CA GLN A 101 -11.50 7.47 -24.60
C GLN A 101 -12.01 7.63 -26.02
N TYR A 102 -12.57 6.57 -26.56
CA TYR A 102 -13.24 6.58 -27.86
C TYR A 102 -14.66 6.04 -27.71
N ARG A 103 -15.64 6.87 -28.03
CA ARG A 103 -17.04 6.50 -28.09
C ARG A 103 -17.31 5.73 -29.39
N VAL A 104 -17.48 4.41 -29.26
CA VAL A 104 -17.79 3.53 -30.40
C VAL A 104 -19.23 3.75 -30.86
N SER A 105 -20.14 3.89 -29.89
CA SER A 105 -21.57 4.20 -30.07
C SER A 105 -22.07 5.02 -28.87
N ASP A 106 -23.36 5.37 -28.85
CA ASP A 106 -23.97 6.04 -27.71
C ASP A 106 -23.94 5.18 -26.44
N ASN A 107 -23.88 3.86 -26.62
CA ASN A 107 -23.96 2.88 -25.54
C ASN A 107 -22.62 2.16 -25.27
N ALA A 108 -21.56 2.45 -26.00
CA ALA A 108 -20.28 1.76 -25.83
C ALA A 108 -19.09 2.68 -26.05
N MET A 109 -18.08 2.55 -25.17
CA MET A 109 -16.81 3.24 -25.30
C MET A 109 -15.64 2.30 -24.99
N VAL A 110 -14.54 2.49 -25.68
CA VAL A 110 -13.24 1.91 -25.34
C VAL A 110 -12.36 3.00 -24.72
N TYR A 111 -11.45 2.59 -23.85
CA TYR A 111 -10.49 3.51 -23.24
C TYR A 111 -9.12 2.88 -23.07
N ALA A 112 -8.12 3.74 -23.01
CA ALA A 112 -6.80 3.43 -22.49
C ALA A 112 -6.49 4.41 -21.36
N LEU A 113 -5.87 3.91 -20.29
CA LEU A 113 -5.50 4.66 -19.10
C LEU A 113 -4.07 4.34 -18.71
N PHE A 114 -3.32 5.38 -18.39
CA PHE A 114 -2.08 5.33 -17.64
C PHE A 114 -2.24 6.16 -16.37
N SER A 115 -1.81 5.62 -15.24
CA SER A 115 -1.80 6.34 -13.97
C SER A 115 -0.66 5.91 -13.08
N GLU A 116 -0.16 6.83 -12.27
CA GLU A 116 0.90 6.61 -11.29
C GLU A 116 0.35 6.73 -9.87
N GLY A 117 0.80 5.84 -8.99
CA GLY A 117 0.58 5.88 -7.54
C GLY A 117 1.90 5.73 -6.79
N PHE A 118 1.91 5.97 -5.49
CA PHE A 118 3.11 5.82 -4.66
C PHE A 118 2.75 5.41 -3.24
N ARG A 119 3.72 4.78 -2.56
CA ARG A 119 3.78 4.71 -1.10
C ARG A 119 5.00 5.47 -0.60
N ALA A 120 4.82 6.26 0.44
CA ALA A 120 5.93 7.02 1.01
C ALA A 120 6.95 6.11 1.66
N GLY A 121 8.22 6.48 1.53
CA GLY A 121 9.32 5.90 2.28
C GLY A 121 9.22 6.20 3.78
N GLY A 122 10.14 5.67 4.53
CA GLY A 122 10.16 5.85 5.97
C GLY A 122 11.45 5.38 6.62
N ARG A 123 11.39 5.29 7.94
CA ARG A 123 12.51 4.84 8.75
C ARG A 123 12.11 3.66 9.62
N ASN A 124 12.93 2.62 9.57
CA ASN A 124 12.85 1.48 10.45
C ASN A 124 13.39 1.82 11.84
N VAL A 125 12.90 1.11 12.83
CA VAL A 125 13.52 1.09 14.13
C VAL A 125 14.56 -0.02 14.12
N VAL A 126 15.83 0.36 13.96
CA VAL A 126 16.92 -0.60 13.87
C VAL A 126 17.65 -0.65 15.20
N ARG A 127 17.80 -1.85 15.75
CA ARG A 127 18.59 -2.08 16.98
C ARG A 127 20.08 -2.22 16.65
N PRO A 128 20.96 -1.92 17.59
CA PRO A 128 22.38 -2.20 17.41
C PRO A 128 22.64 -3.67 17.09
N GLY A 129 23.42 -3.93 16.04
CA GLY A 129 23.74 -5.29 15.58
C GLY A 129 22.84 -5.84 14.47
N ILE A 130 21.82 -5.09 14.04
CA ILE A 130 21.02 -5.40 12.86
C ILE A 130 21.67 -4.80 11.62
N GLU A 131 21.94 -5.61 10.61
CA GLU A 131 22.55 -5.20 9.34
C GLU A 131 21.52 -4.75 8.29
N LEU A 132 20.26 -4.56 8.68
CA LEU A 132 19.20 -4.14 7.79
C LEU A 132 19.14 -2.63 7.64
N PRO A 133 18.67 -2.10 6.49
CA PRO A 133 18.62 -0.67 6.24
C PRO A 133 17.77 0.08 7.28
N ALA A 134 18.31 1.16 7.81
CA ALA A 134 17.55 2.05 8.70
C ALA A 134 16.45 2.82 7.97
N ASP A 135 16.69 3.17 6.72
CA ASP A 135 15.72 3.91 5.88
C ASP A 135 15.30 3.07 4.69
N TYR A 136 14.06 3.23 4.28
CA TYR A 136 13.51 2.65 3.05
C TYR A 136 12.93 3.74 2.15
N ALA A 137 13.15 3.58 0.86
CA ALA A 137 12.75 4.54 -0.16
C ALA A 137 11.22 4.47 -0.42
N PRO A 138 10.62 5.52 -1.00
CA PRO A 138 9.29 5.42 -1.60
C PRO A 138 9.26 4.33 -2.67
N ASP A 139 8.10 3.72 -2.88
CA ASP A 139 7.84 2.89 -4.04
C ASP A 139 6.75 3.50 -4.93
N PHE A 140 6.76 3.13 -6.20
CA PHE A 140 5.91 3.70 -7.23
C PHE A 140 5.19 2.60 -7.99
N LEU A 141 3.91 2.81 -8.22
CA LEU A 141 3.07 1.93 -9.04
C LEU A 141 2.70 2.64 -10.33
N GLU A 142 3.07 2.06 -11.47
CA GLU A 142 2.55 2.46 -12.78
C GLU A 142 1.44 1.49 -13.19
N ASN A 143 0.28 2.02 -13.53
CA ASN A 143 -0.86 1.24 -13.96
C ASN A 143 -1.22 1.58 -15.41
N TYR A 144 -1.33 0.56 -16.23
CA TYR A 144 -1.73 0.61 -17.63
C TYR A 144 -3.01 -0.20 -17.79
N GLU A 145 -4.03 0.41 -18.38
CA GLU A 145 -5.31 -0.25 -18.64
C GLU A 145 -5.77 0.00 -20.06
N ILE A 146 -6.44 -1.01 -20.60
CA ILE A 146 -7.29 -0.88 -21.78
C ILE A 146 -8.61 -1.57 -21.50
N GLY A 147 -9.73 -0.93 -21.82
CA GLY A 147 -11.02 -1.52 -21.50
C GLY A 147 -12.15 -1.08 -22.43
N LEU A 148 -13.23 -1.82 -22.32
CA LEU A 148 -14.54 -1.55 -22.93
C LEU A 148 -15.54 -1.34 -21.82
N LYS A 149 -16.35 -0.28 -21.92
CA LYS A 149 -17.55 -0.06 -21.10
C LYS A 149 -18.75 0.03 -22.00
N SER A 150 -19.81 -0.73 -21.69
CA SER A 150 -21.01 -0.75 -22.52
C SER A 150 -22.28 -0.93 -21.71
N ARG A 151 -23.37 -0.34 -22.23
CA ARG A 151 -24.72 -0.41 -21.67
C ARG A 151 -25.70 -0.71 -22.77
N TRP A 152 -26.67 -1.55 -22.51
CA TRP A 152 -27.60 -2.06 -23.50
C TRP A 152 -29.02 -2.11 -22.93
N LEU A 153 -30.01 -2.09 -23.81
CA LEU A 153 -31.44 -2.21 -23.48
C LEU A 153 -31.88 -1.15 -22.44
N ASP A 154 -31.64 0.12 -22.74
CA ASP A 154 -31.95 1.25 -21.85
C ASP A 154 -31.32 1.07 -20.45
N ASP A 155 -30.01 0.81 -20.43
CA ASP A 155 -29.18 0.59 -19.24
C ASP A 155 -29.55 -0.67 -18.41
N ARG A 156 -30.40 -1.55 -18.94
CA ARG A 156 -30.78 -2.81 -18.25
C ARG A 156 -29.66 -3.84 -18.26
N ILE A 157 -28.70 -3.74 -19.15
CA ILE A 157 -27.52 -4.58 -19.21
C ILE A 157 -26.27 -3.70 -19.20
N VAL A 158 -25.36 -3.95 -18.30
CA VAL A 158 -24.01 -3.36 -18.25
C VAL A 158 -23.00 -4.47 -18.46
N PHE A 159 -22.05 -4.25 -19.37
CA PHE A 159 -20.92 -5.13 -19.56
C PHE A 159 -19.66 -4.30 -19.71
N ASN A 160 -18.71 -4.53 -18.80
CA ASN A 160 -17.40 -3.89 -18.78
C ASN A 160 -16.33 -4.98 -18.78
N ILE A 161 -15.24 -4.74 -19.53
CA ILE A 161 -14.05 -5.59 -19.49
C ILE A 161 -12.81 -4.71 -19.53
N THR A 162 -11.82 -5.04 -18.72
CA THR A 162 -10.56 -4.31 -18.60
C THR A 162 -9.41 -5.30 -18.57
N ALA A 163 -8.41 -5.10 -19.42
CA ALA A 163 -7.10 -5.71 -19.27
C ALA A 163 -6.17 -4.69 -18.62
N PHE A 164 -5.37 -5.11 -17.67
CA PHE A 164 -4.48 -4.23 -16.94
C PHE A 164 -3.09 -4.86 -16.76
N LYS A 165 -2.11 -3.97 -16.64
CA LYS A 165 -0.75 -4.28 -16.23
C LYS A 165 -0.30 -3.22 -15.22
N MET A 166 0.18 -3.68 -14.08
CA MET A 166 0.75 -2.83 -13.03
C MET A 166 2.23 -3.16 -12.89
N GLU A 167 3.07 -2.13 -12.92
CA GLU A 167 4.50 -2.24 -12.65
C GLU A 167 4.82 -1.52 -11.35
N TRP A 168 5.28 -2.28 -10.35
CA TRP A 168 5.63 -1.75 -9.04
C TRP A 168 7.13 -1.66 -8.93
N LYS A 169 7.64 -0.44 -8.83
CA LYS A 169 9.08 -0.13 -8.77
C LYS A 169 9.50 0.09 -7.32
N ASP A 170 10.67 -0.44 -6.97
CA ASP A 170 11.25 -0.33 -5.62
C ASP A 170 10.31 -0.84 -4.52
N TYR A 171 9.61 -1.95 -4.81
CA TYR A 171 8.54 -2.52 -3.98
C TYR A 171 8.97 -2.69 -2.51
N GLN A 172 8.22 -2.09 -1.59
CA GLN A 172 8.43 -2.19 -0.16
C GLN A 172 7.84 -3.48 0.39
N VAL A 173 8.64 -4.27 1.09
CA VAL A 173 8.21 -5.47 1.80
C VAL A 173 8.62 -5.42 3.26
N GLU A 174 7.85 -6.10 4.10
CA GLU A 174 8.23 -6.39 5.47
C GLU A 174 9.04 -7.68 5.51
N VAL A 175 10.23 -7.62 6.10
CA VAL A 175 11.09 -8.77 6.32
C VAL A 175 11.37 -8.93 7.80
N GLU A 176 11.36 -10.18 8.25
CA GLU A 176 11.80 -10.51 9.61
C GLU A 176 13.32 -10.55 9.67
N ASP A 177 13.88 -9.89 10.66
CA ASP A 177 15.27 -10.08 11.01
C ASP A 177 15.46 -11.48 11.60
N PRO A 178 16.39 -12.29 11.06
CA PRO A 178 16.69 -13.63 11.58
C PRO A 178 17.36 -13.59 12.96
N SER A 179 17.64 -12.43 13.53
CA SER A 179 18.17 -12.32 14.89
C SER A 179 17.16 -12.84 15.93
N PRO A 180 17.62 -13.31 17.10
CA PRO A 180 16.71 -13.78 18.15
C PRO A 180 15.79 -12.69 18.73
N VAL A 181 15.87 -11.48 18.23
CA VAL A 181 15.10 -10.33 18.70
C VAL A 181 13.82 -10.10 17.89
N PHE A 182 13.61 -10.80 16.77
CA PHE A 182 12.40 -10.73 15.95
C PHE A 182 11.96 -9.29 15.64
N ASP A 183 12.80 -8.51 14.97
CA ASP A 183 12.38 -7.23 14.45
C ASP A 183 11.83 -7.39 13.03
N ILE A 184 10.72 -6.71 12.76
CA ILE A 184 10.17 -6.57 11.42
C ILE A 184 10.63 -5.22 10.88
N VAL A 185 11.29 -5.25 9.74
CA VAL A 185 11.75 -4.04 9.04
C VAL A 185 11.16 -4.00 7.64
N VAL A 186 10.95 -2.79 7.15
CA VAL A 186 10.57 -2.55 5.76
C VAL A 186 11.83 -2.32 4.94
N THR A 187 11.91 -2.96 3.79
CA THR A 187 12.99 -2.76 2.82
C THR A 187 12.43 -2.73 1.40
N ASN A 188 13.19 -2.14 0.48
CA ASN A 188 12.85 -2.17 -0.94
C ASN A 188 13.56 -3.39 -1.58
N VAL A 189 12.79 -4.27 -2.26
CA VAL A 189 13.31 -5.56 -2.78
C VAL A 189 13.36 -5.63 -4.31
N GLY A 190 13.15 -4.54 -4.99
CA GLY A 190 13.14 -4.50 -6.46
C GLY A 190 11.75 -4.28 -7.02
N ASN A 191 11.44 -4.89 -8.17
CA ASN A 191 10.21 -4.63 -8.90
C ASN A 191 9.26 -5.82 -8.82
N ALA A 192 7.95 -5.53 -8.81
CA ALA A 192 6.90 -6.51 -8.97
C ALA A 192 6.02 -6.14 -10.18
N GLU A 193 5.46 -7.14 -10.83
CA GLU A 193 4.55 -6.97 -11.96
C GLU A 193 3.28 -7.76 -11.71
N ILE A 194 2.13 -7.15 -12.00
CA ILE A 194 0.81 -7.77 -11.89
C ILE A 194 0.08 -7.47 -13.19
N GLU A 195 -0.41 -8.49 -13.85
CA GLU A 195 -1.23 -8.36 -15.05
C GLU A 195 -2.48 -9.22 -14.93
N GLY A 196 -3.55 -8.77 -15.55
CA GLY A 196 -4.81 -9.48 -15.46
C GLY A 196 -5.89 -8.93 -16.37
N VAL A 197 -7.03 -9.60 -16.30
CA VAL A 197 -8.27 -9.21 -16.96
C VAL A 197 -9.40 -9.25 -15.95
N SER A 198 -10.14 -8.14 -15.85
CA SER A 198 -11.34 -8.01 -15.03
C SER A 198 -12.56 -7.85 -15.94
N ALA A 199 -13.65 -8.57 -15.67
CA ALA A 199 -14.92 -8.44 -16.37
C ALA A 199 -16.06 -8.27 -15.36
N GLU A 200 -16.92 -7.32 -15.65
CA GLU A 200 -18.13 -7.01 -14.89
C GLU A 200 -19.35 -7.17 -15.81
N PHE A 201 -20.33 -7.89 -15.34
CA PHE A 201 -21.62 -8.02 -15.99
C PHE A 201 -22.75 -7.77 -14.98
N SER A 202 -23.69 -6.89 -15.33
CA SER A 202 -24.94 -6.78 -14.58
C SER A 202 -26.15 -6.72 -15.51
N ALA A 203 -27.26 -7.28 -15.06
CA ALA A 203 -28.51 -7.31 -15.81
C ALA A 203 -29.70 -7.10 -14.89
N LEU A 204 -30.54 -6.12 -15.20
CA LEU A 204 -31.86 -5.93 -14.61
C LEU A 204 -32.88 -6.84 -15.32
N LEU A 205 -33.08 -8.03 -14.78
CA LEU A 205 -33.94 -9.05 -15.41
C LEU A 205 -35.42 -8.66 -15.37
N TRP A 206 -35.88 -8.09 -14.22
CA TRP A 206 -37.19 -7.49 -14.02
C TRP A 206 -36.99 -6.19 -13.25
N ASP A 207 -38.04 -5.40 -13.11
CA ASP A 207 -37.94 -4.09 -12.41
C ASP A 207 -37.50 -4.21 -10.92
N SER A 208 -37.49 -5.42 -10.38
CA SER A 208 -37.14 -5.72 -8.98
C SER A 208 -36.04 -6.77 -8.82
N LEU A 209 -35.48 -7.31 -9.91
CA LEU A 209 -34.45 -8.34 -9.84
C LEU A 209 -33.25 -7.98 -10.69
N GLU A 210 -32.13 -7.75 -10.03
CA GLU A 210 -30.81 -7.53 -10.63
C GLU A 210 -29.92 -8.75 -10.43
N PHE A 211 -29.18 -9.11 -11.48
CA PHE A 211 -28.13 -10.11 -11.45
C PHE A 211 -26.80 -9.45 -11.73
N GLY A 212 -25.78 -9.74 -10.91
CA GLY A 212 -24.42 -9.24 -11.09
C GLY A 212 -23.38 -10.35 -11.03
N LEU A 213 -22.36 -10.26 -11.87
CA LEU A 213 -21.21 -11.16 -11.92
C LEU A 213 -19.94 -10.36 -12.14
N ASN A 214 -18.95 -10.53 -11.27
CA ASN A 214 -17.60 -9.97 -11.41
C ASN A 214 -16.61 -11.13 -11.44
N VAL A 215 -15.68 -11.08 -12.38
CA VAL A 215 -14.64 -12.10 -12.58
C VAL A 215 -13.32 -11.39 -12.81
N GLU A 216 -12.27 -11.88 -12.17
CA GLU A 216 -10.90 -11.39 -12.32
C GLU A 216 -9.93 -12.57 -12.43
N PHE A 217 -8.96 -12.46 -13.35
CA PHE A 217 -7.93 -13.46 -13.62
C PHE A 217 -6.55 -12.83 -13.60
#